data_32e4aa580c522ae241b3127699d6a49b
#
_entry.id   32e4aa580c522ae241b3127699d6a49b
#
_cell.length_a   1.000
_cell.length_b   1.000
_cell.length_c   1.000
_cell.angle_alpha   90.00
_cell.angle_beta   90.00
_cell.angle_gamma   90.00
#
_symmetry.space_group_name_H-M   'P 1'
#
loop_
_entity.id
_entity.type
_entity.pdbx_description
1 polymer ?
#
loop_
_entity_poly.entity_id
_entity_poly.type
_entity_poly.pdbx_seq_one_letter_code
_entity_poly.pdbx_strand_id
1 'polypeptide(L)'
;MQYILNNNGIVLFIDNKPLKFERGSMQYAKILEKFDLPEDEQDAAIREVIQITSPNAEKNGFKISPESVSYLGEELPKSLADKVRAIHEEGLPLSLFEKFWQNLQLNPSSSSVRELYEFLSYKELPLTEDGCFLAYKGLDSNFWSISGNKETKVISGEVNSSGKIFNGVGEKIEVRRWDVDDNRDNHCSFGLHAGSLDYARGFSQGTVVVVKINPKDVVSVPSDCKCQKCRVSAYEVVSVFEQEITAPVVDADNNPIEDESNASRSEFIDRVAKYLNTKAEKGFDQVSVRSIRNSFSPEYPYLNRVLDAIDSLGHFWVDSEDGKIVLLSDDGYSDYL
;
A
#
# COMPACT_ATOMS: atom_id res chain seq x y z
N MET A 1 -21.78 24.89 22.49
CA MET A 1 -20.64 25.53 21.75
C MET A 1 -21.17 26.61 20.83
N GLN A 2 -20.45 27.75 20.63
CA GLN A 2 -20.84 28.77 19.66
C GLN A 2 -20.09 28.53 18.32
N TYR A 3 -20.80 28.72 17.19
CA TYR A 3 -20.20 28.59 15.87
C TYR A 3 -20.81 29.56 14.86
N ILE A 4 -20.07 29.82 13.79
CA ILE A 4 -20.51 30.55 12.60
C ILE A 4 -20.26 29.67 11.37
N LEU A 5 -21.32 29.27 10.67
CA LEU A 5 -21.25 28.55 9.41
C LEU A 5 -21.52 29.50 8.27
N ASN A 6 -20.67 29.52 7.24
CA ASN A 6 -20.82 30.33 6.04
C ASN A 6 -20.31 29.57 4.79
N ASN A 7 -20.38 30.25 3.63
CA ASN A 7 -19.96 29.62 2.37
C ASN A 7 -18.48 29.25 2.29
N ASN A 8 -17.63 29.80 3.16
CA ASN A 8 -16.18 29.57 3.17
C ASN A 8 -15.75 28.51 4.20
N GLY A 9 -16.66 28.08 5.08
CA GLY A 9 -16.35 27.10 6.12
C GLY A 9 -17.09 27.33 7.42
N ILE A 10 -16.56 26.77 8.51
CA ILE A 10 -17.07 26.92 9.85
C ILE A 10 -16.03 27.59 10.77
N VAL A 11 -16.48 28.50 11.62
CA VAL A 11 -15.69 29.06 12.72
C VAL A 11 -16.33 28.59 14.02
N LEU A 12 -15.57 27.86 14.83
CA LEU A 12 -15.98 27.39 16.14
C LEU A 12 -15.33 28.26 17.22
N PHE A 13 -16.07 28.60 18.26
CA PHE A 13 -15.53 29.33 19.43
C PHE A 13 -15.36 28.36 20.59
N ILE A 14 -14.11 27.94 20.81
CA ILE A 14 -13.73 27.01 21.88
C ILE A 14 -12.85 27.75 22.87
N ASP A 15 -13.29 27.76 24.15
CA ASP A 15 -12.58 28.44 25.23
C ASP A 15 -12.25 29.92 24.87
N ASN A 16 -13.21 30.60 24.24
CA ASN A 16 -13.12 31.97 23.71
C ASN A 16 -12.07 32.19 22.62
N LYS A 17 -11.58 31.11 21.97
CA LYS A 17 -10.68 31.19 20.81
C LYS A 17 -11.43 30.78 19.53
N PRO A 18 -11.39 31.62 18.49
CA PRO A 18 -11.97 31.23 17.18
C PRO A 18 -11.04 30.26 16.46
N LEU A 19 -11.59 29.10 16.03
CA LEU A 19 -10.93 28.12 15.21
C LEU A 19 -11.69 28.05 13.87
N LYS A 20 -10.98 28.27 12.76
CA LYS A 20 -11.57 28.28 11.42
C LYS A 20 -11.22 26.97 10.69
N PHE A 21 -12.25 26.34 10.10
CA PHE A 21 -12.11 25.18 9.26
C PHE A 21 -12.71 25.50 7.88
N GLU A 22 -11.91 25.37 6.84
CA GLU A 22 -12.30 25.74 5.49
C GLU A 22 -13.21 24.70 4.86
N ARG A 23 -14.18 25.15 4.08
CA ARG A 23 -15.08 24.27 3.35
C ARG A 23 -14.29 23.37 2.38
N GLY A 24 -14.58 22.07 2.41
CA GLY A 24 -13.86 21.07 1.63
C GLY A 24 -12.64 20.47 2.32
N SER A 25 -12.25 20.98 3.51
CA SER A 25 -11.27 20.27 4.34
C SER A 25 -11.90 19.06 5.02
N MET A 26 -11.09 18.04 5.29
CA MET A 26 -11.55 16.82 5.99
C MET A 26 -12.07 17.17 7.41
N GLN A 27 -11.41 18.10 8.10
CA GLN A 27 -11.85 18.58 9.41
C GLN A 27 -13.24 19.23 9.35
N TYR A 28 -13.50 20.04 8.31
CA TYR A 28 -14.82 20.63 8.09
C TYR A 28 -15.89 19.54 7.94
N ALA A 29 -15.63 18.51 7.12
CA ALA A 29 -16.57 17.40 6.92
C ALA A 29 -16.82 16.63 8.22
N LYS A 30 -15.77 16.24 8.94
CA LYS A 30 -15.89 15.55 10.24
C LYS A 30 -16.61 16.37 11.30
N ILE A 31 -16.41 17.69 11.33
CA ILE A 31 -17.13 18.57 12.26
C ILE A 31 -18.62 18.64 11.90
N LEU A 32 -18.96 18.72 10.60
CA LEU A 32 -20.36 18.74 10.18
C LEU A 32 -21.10 17.46 10.58
N GLU A 33 -20.48 16.30 10.42
CA GLU A 33 -21.06 15.01 10.85
C GLU A 33 -21.42 14.99 12.35
N LYS A 34 -20.65 15.72 13.19
CA LYS A 34 -20.93 15.76 14.63
C LYS A 34 -22.13 16.64 14.98
N PHE A 35 -22.60 17.50 14.09
CA PHE A 35 -23.84 18.23 14.29
C PHE A 35 -25.12 17.37 14.13
N ASP A 36 -24.98 16.17 13.56
CA ASP A 36 -26.09 15.20 13.47
C ASP A 36 -26.29 14.43 14.79
N LEU A 37 -25.36 14.54 15.76
CA LEU A 37 -25.48 13.96 17.09
C LEU A 37 -26.47 14.75 17.97
N PRO A 38 -26.99 14.16 19.07
CA PRO A 38 -27.73 14.88 20.09
C PRO A 38 -26.97 16.11 20.60
N GLU A 39 -27.68 17.23 20.88
CA GLU A 39 -27.06 18.53 21.19
C GLU A 39 -26.11 18.48 22.41
N ASP A 40 -26.40 17.62 23.38
CA ASP A 40 -25.59 17.38 24.56
C ASP A 40 -24.29 16.60 24.27
N GLU A 41 -24.21 15.86 23.18
CA GLU A 41 -23.04 15.11 22.75
C GLU A 41 -22.15 15.88 21.75
N GLN A 42 -22.70 16.85 21.02
CA GLN A 42 -22.01 17.59 19.96
C GLN A 42 -20.72 18.26 20.43
N ASP A 43 -20.76 18.96 21.56
CA ASP A 43 -19.59 19.74 22.07
C ASP A 43 -18.40 18.80 22.35
N ALA A 44 -18.64 17.67 22.98
CA ALA A 44 -17.61 16.69 23.30
C ALA A 44 -17.02 16.04 22.01
N ALA A 45 -17.90 15.63 21.09
CA ALA A 45 -17.50 15.00 19.83
C ALA A 45 -16.71 15.96 18.91
N ILE A 46 -17.12 17.23 18.84
CA ILE A 46 -16.42 18.25 18.06
C ILE A 46 -15.06 18.59 18.69
N ARG A 47 -14.98 18.70 20.03
CA ARG A 47 -13.71 18.89 20.72
C ARG A 47 -12.74 17.74 20.48
N GLU A 48 -13.23 16.51 20.38
CA GLU A 48 -12.42 15.35 20.04
C GLU A 48 -11.82 15.47 18.63
N VAL A 49 -12.63 15.82 17.63
CA VAL A 49 -12.14 16.08 16.25
C VAL A 49 -11.06 17.15 16.24
N ILE A 50 -11.25 18.24 17.00
CA ILE A 50 -10.29 19.35 17.07
C ILE A 50 -9.00 18.95 17.80
N GLN A 51 -9.09 18.15 18.86
CA GLN A 51 -7.91 17.65 19.57
C GLN A 51 -7.07 16.72 18.67
N ILE A 52 -7.75 15.86 17.91
CA ILE A 52 -7.07 14.93 16.96
C ILE A 52 -6.31 15.71 15.89
N THR A 53 -6.82 16.88 15.47
CA THR A 53 -6.27 17.67 14.35
C THR A 53 -5.52 18.95 14.80
N SER A 54 -5.32 19.13 16.10
CA SER A 54 -4.58 20.29 16.62
C SER A 54 -3.12 20.25 16.17
N PRO A 55 -2.53 21.38 15.70
CA PRO A 55 -1.12 21.44 15.35
C PRO A 55 -0.16 21.17 16.52
N ASN A 56 -0.67 21.27 17.77
CA ASN A 56 0.04 20.85 18.97
C ASN A 56 -0.74 19.72 19.63
N ALA A 57 -0.20 18.52 19.60
CA ALA A 57 -0.83 17.35 20.20
C ALA A 57 0.19 16.50 20.98
N GLU A 58 -0.30 15.90 22.06
CA GLU A 58 0.42 14.84 22.78
C GLU A 58 -0.50 13.63 22.86
N LYS A 59 -0.19 12.58 22.11
CA LYS A 59 -1.02 11.37 22.01
C LYS A 59 -0.15 10.15 21.70
N ASN A 60 -0.37 9.06 22.42
CA ASN A 60 0.30 7.76 22.17
C ASN A 60 1.84 7.86 22.14
N GLY A 61 2.44 8.69 23.00
CA GLY A 61 3.88 8.88 23.04
C GLY A 61 4.44 9.87 22.00
N PHE A 62 3.58 10.41 21.13
CA PHE A 62 3.95 11.51 20.25
C PHE A 62 3.78 12.85 20.94
N LYS A 63 4.75 13.75 20.68
CA LYS A 63 4.60 15.18 20.88
C LYS A 63 4.74 15.85 19.54
N ILE A 64 3.64 16.41 19.05
CA ILE A 64 3.55 17.04 17.74
C ILE A 64 3.51 18.55 17.95
N SER A 65 4.38 19.26 17.25
CA SER A 65 4.36 20.73 17.17
C SER A 65 4.72 21.18 15.75
N PRO A 66 4.47 22.44 15.38
CA PRO A 66 4.89 23.00 14.10
C PRO A 66 6.40 22.91 13.88
N GLU A 67 7.20 23.02 14.93
CA GLU A 67 8.67 23.06 14.88
C GLU A 67 9.28 21.66 14.87
N SER A 68 8.72 20.72 15.65
CA SER A 68 9.28 19.38 15.84
C SER A 68 8.22 18.35 16.15
N VAL A 69 8.54 17.10 15.87
CA VAL A 69 7.78 15.94 16.31
C VAL A 69 8.73 14.99 17.01
N SER A 70 8.35 14.52 18.19
CA SER A 70 9.05 13.45 18.88
C SER A 70 8.14 12.26 19.15
N TYR A 71 8.73 11.08 19.21
CA TYR A 71 8.05 9.82 19.56
C TYR A 71 8.81 9.13 20.68
N LEU A 72 8.14 8.81 21.78
CA LEU A 72 8.74 8.22 22.98
C LEU A 72 9.96 8.98 23.51
N GLY A 73 9.99 10.31 23.31
CA GLY A 73 11.07 11.20 23.75
C GLY A 73 12.21 11.38 22.75
N GLU A 74 12.22 10.65 21.64
CA GLU A 74 13.19 10.83 20.54
C GLU A 74 12.63 11.78 19.47
N GLU A 75 13.42 12.80 19.11
CA GLU A 75 13.05 13.71 18.03
C GLU A 75 13.14 13.00 16.68
N LEU A 76 12.06 13.08 15.90
CA LEU A 76 11.99 12.43 14.59
C LEU A 76 12.72 13.27 13.53
N PRO A 77 13.44 12.62 12.59
CA PRO A 77 13.93 13.29 11.40
C PRO A 77 12.81 14.01 10.65
N LYS A 78 13.13 15.14 9.99
CA LYS A 78 12.14 16.01 9.34
C LYS A 78 11.17 15.25 8.44
N SER A 79 11.66 14.32 7.59
CA SER A 79 10.82 13.53 6.68
C SER A 79 9.79 12.66 7.39
N LEU A 80 10.14 12.12 8.55
CA LEU A 80 9.21 11.34 9.38
C LEU A 80 8.27 12.26 10.17
N ALA A 81 8.80 13.38 10.70
CA ALA A 81 8.00 14.39 11.37
C ALA A 81 6.90 14.94 10.45
N ASP A 82 7.21 15.22 9.19
CA ASP A 82 6.25 15.69 8.20
C ASP A 82 5.17 14.64 7.90
N LYS A 83 5.52 13.34 7.83
CA LYS A 83 4.55 12.25 7.70
C LYS A 83 3.64 12.12 8.93
N VAL A 84 4.19 12.21 10.12
CA VAL A 84 3.37 12.16 11.36
C VAL A 84 2.41 13.36 11.42
N ARG A 85 2.86 14.56 11.01
CA ARG A 85 1.96 15.71 10.92
C ARG A 85 0.85 15.48 9.90
N ALA A 86 1.17 15.00 8.70
CA ALA A 86 0.18 14.70 7.67
C ALA A 86 -0.86 13.69 8.17
N ILE A 87 -0.43 12.56 8.76
CA ILE A 87 -1.33 11.56 9.38
C ILE A 87 -2.22 12.23 10.45
N HIS A 88 -1.63 13.09 11.29
CA HIS A 88 -2.36 13.77 12.35
C HIS A 88 -3.35 14.80 11.81
N GLU A 89 -2.94 15.65 10.85
CA GLU A 89 -3.76 16.68 10.20
C GLU A 89 -4.93 16.07 9.41
N GLU A 90 -4.74 14.92 8.81
CA GLU A 90 -5.78 14.13 8.14
C GLU A 90 -6.69 13.40 9.14
N GLY A 91 -6.36 13.44 10.44
CA GLY A 91 -7.13 12.78 11.49
C GLY A 91 -7.05 11.26 11.43
N LEU A 92 -5.97 10.73 10.85
CA LEU A 92 -5.71 9.30 10.74
C LEU A 92 -5.07 8.75 12.02
N PRO A 93 -5.15 7.42 12.25
CA PRO A 93 -4.56 6.80 13.41
C PRO A 93 -3.03 6.90 13.37
N LEU A 94 -2.42 7.45 14.42
CA LEU A 94 -0.96 7.47 14.58
C LEU A 94 -0.35 6.06 14.73
N SER A 95 -1.18 5.04 14.98
CA SER A 95 -0.76 3.64 15.01
C SER A 95 -0.15 3.16 13.68
N LEU A 96 -0.49 3.78 12.55
CA LEU A 96 0.16 3.52 11.25
C LEU A 96 1.66 3.82 11.33
N PHE A 97 2.00 4.98 11.90
CA PHE A 97 3.40 5.35 12.08
C PHE A 97 4.09 4.52 13.16
N GLU A 98 3.40 4.15 14.23
CA GLU A 98 3.95 3.27 15.28
C GLU A 98 4.42 1.94 14.71
N LYS A 99 3.59 1.29 13.90
CA LYS A 99 3.94 0.04 13.23
C LYS A 99 5.10 0.22 12.23
N PHE A 100 5.08 1.31 11.47
CA PHE A 100 6.19 1.64 10.57
C PHE A 100 7.50 1.82 11.35
N TRP A 101 7.47 2.56 12.46
CA TRP A 101 8.63 2.77 13.32
C TRP A 101 9.15 1.47 13.91
N GLN A 102 8.26 0.59 14.39
CA GLN A 102 8.62 -0.73 14.89
C GLN A 102 9.31 -1.57 13.80
N ASN A 103 8.77 -1.60 12.60
CA ASN A 103 9.38 -2.29 11.47
C ASN A 103 10.74 -1.70 11.10
N LEU A 104 10.87 -0.38 11.12
CA LEU A 104 12.12 0.33 10.84
C LEU A 104 13.23 -0.04 11.81
N GLN A 105 12.91 -0.17 13.11
CA GLN A 105 13.88 -0.59 14.14
C GLN A 105 14.41 -2.02 13.93
N LEU A 106 13.72 -2.84 13.14
CA LEU A 106 14.18 -4.17 12.76
C LEU A 106 15.20 -4.15 11.61
N ASN A 107 15.46 -2.99 11.00
CA ASN A 107 16.47 -2.89 9.94
C ASN A 107 17.89 -3.05 10.55
N PRO A 108 18.68 -4.03 10.09
CA PRO A 108 19.97 -4.33 10.69
C PRO A 108 21.07 -3.29 10.37
N SER A 109 20.78 -2.30 9.50
CA SER A 109 21.74 -1.33 9.01
C SER A 109 21.32 0.10 9.33
N SER A 110 22.06 0.79 10.18
CA SER A 110 21.83 2.20 10.51
C SER A 110 22.05 3.15 9.33
N SER A 111 22.90 2.79 8.36
CA SER A 111 23.05 3.54 7.11
C SER A 111 21.80 3.41 6.25
N SER A 112 21.27 2.20 6.07
CA SER A 112 20.03 1.97 5.32
C SER A 112 18.85 2.76 5.91
N VAL A 113 18.75 2.83 7.24
CA VAL A 113 17.72 3.62 7.94
C VAL A 113 17.86 5.11 7.63
N ARG A 114 19.07 5.68 7.72
CA ARG A 114 19.31 7.10 7.40
C ARG A 114 19.00 7.43 5.95
N GLU A 115 19.42 6.56 5.03
CA GLU A 115 19.17 6.74 3.59
C GLU A 115 17.67 6.63 3.24
N LEU A 116 16.93 5.75 3.94
CA LEU A 116 15.49 5.64 3.78
C LEU A 116 14.78 6.96 4.13
N TYR A 117 15.27 7.73 5.09
CA TYR A 117 14.69 9.05 5.40
C TYR A 117 14.78 10.00 4.21
N GLU A 118 15.88 9.97 3.44
CA GLU A 118 16.02 10.77 2.21
C GLU A 118 15.01 10.32 1.15
N PHE A 119 14.83 9.01 0.96
CA PHE A 119 13.86 8.47 0.03
C PHE A 119 12.42 8.85 0.39
N LEU A 120 12.04 8.72 1.66
CA LEU A 120 10.70 9.05 2.14
C LEU A 120 10.39 10.55 2.08
N SER A 121 11.41 11.42 2.08
CA SER A 121 11.23 12.87 1.94
C SER A 121 10.88 13.29 0.51
N TYR A 122 11.14 12.43 -0.47
CA TYR A 122 11.05 12.78 -1.88
C TYR A 122 9.59 12.92 -2.39
N LYS A 123 8.68 12.10 -1.90
CA LYS A 123 7.23 12.19 -2.14
C LYS A 123 6.47 11.55 -0.99
N GLU A 124 5.22 11.91 -0.85
CA GLU A 124 4.29 11.29 0.09
C GLU A 124 4.01 9.84 -0.35
N LEU A 125 4.87 8.93 0.08
CA LEU A 125 4.65 7.50 -0.11
C LEU A 125 3.69 7.02 1.00
N PRO A 126 2.55 6.43 0.65
CA PRO A 126 1.57 5.99 1.62
C PRO A 126 2.15 4.92 2.57
N LEU A 127 1.79 5.00 3.85
CA LEU A 127 2.02 3.93 4.81
C LEU A 127 0.83 2.97 4.80
N THR A 128 1.12 1.69 4.99
CA THR A 128 0.12 0.65 5.08
C THR A 128 -0.16 0.30 6.54
N GLU A 129 -1.30 -0.32 6.80
CA GLU A 129 -1.75 -0.69 8.15
C GLU A 129 -0.74 -1.59 8.88
N ASP A 130 0.00 -2.44 8.17
CA ASP A 130 1.03 -3.31 8.72
C ASP A 130 2.41 -2.62 8.89
N GLY A 131 2.47 -1.29 8.73
CA GLY A 131 3.68 -0.49 8.93
C GLY A 131 4.71 -0.63 7.81
N CYS A 132 4.28 -0.99 6.62
CA CYS A 132 5.06 -0.93 5.39
C CYS A 132 4.85 0.41 4.68
N PHE A 133 5.54 0.64 3.58
CA PHE A 133 5.28 1.75 2.68
C PHE A 133 5.07 1.24 1.26
N LEU A 134 4.34 2.02 0.45
CA LEU A 134 4.12 1.72 -0.96
C LEU A 134 5.15 2.48 -1.80
N ALA A 135 5.63 1.82 -2.85
CA ALA A 135 6.50 2.38 -3.86
C ALA A 135 6.12 1.79 -5.23
N TYR A 136 6.81 2.22 -6.27
CA TYR A 136 6.49 1.82 -7.64
C TYR A 136 7.66 1.08 -8.29
N LYS A 137 7.32 0.18 -9.22
CA LYS A 137 8.31 -0.57 -10.01
C LYS A 137 7.91 -0.65 -11.46
N GLY A 138 8.84 -0.27 -12.35
CA GLY A 138 8.69 -0.43 -13.79
C GLY A 138 9.07 -1.83 -14.25
N LEU A 139 8.26 -2.41 -15.13
CA LEU A 139 8.37 -3.78 -15.65
C LEU A 139 8.20 -3.77 -17.18
N ASP A 140 8.47 -4.91 -17.81
CA ASP A 140 8.01 -5.15 -19.17
C ASP A 140 6.51 -5.48 -19.20
N SER A 141 5.93 -5.59 -20.40
CA SER A 141 4.50 -5.85 -20.58
C SER A 141 4.03 -7.23 -20.07
N ASN A 142 4.95 -8.13 -19.76
CA ASN A 142 4.67 -9.46 -19.23
C ASN A 142 5.01 -9.62 -17.75
N PHE A 143 5.13 -8.52 -17.02
CA PHE A 143 5.45 -8.47 -15.59
C PHE A 143 6.86 -8.99 -15.22
N TRP A 144 7.77 -9.12 -16.17
CA TRP A 144 9.16 -9.43 -15.85
C TRP A 144 9.97 -8.18 -15.54
N SER A 145 10.93 -8.32 -14.65
CA SER A 145 11.90 -7.24 -14.40
C SER A 145 12.64 -6.89 -15.69
N ILE A 146 12.95 -5.62 -15.91
CA ILE A 146 13.62 -5.13 -17.12
C ILE A 146 15.01 -5.77 -17.26
N SER A 147 15.74 -5.80 -16.15
CA SER A 147 17.07 -6.42 -16.08
C SER A 147 17.01 -7.72 -15.29
N GLY A 148 17.81 -8.69 -15.69
CA GLY A 148 18.03 -9.94 -15.00
C GLY A 148 19.43 -9.98 -14.38
N ASN A 149 19.57 -10.68 -13.25
CA ASN A 149 20.84 -10.98 -12.63
C ASN A 149 20.86 -12.43 -12.13
N LYS A 150 21.85 -13.20 -12.60
CA LYS A 150 22.00 -14.60 -12.21
C LYS A 150 22.82 -14.81 -10.92
N GLU A 151 23.50 -13.77 -10.46
CA GLU A 151 24.36 -13.83 -9.27
C GLU A 151 23.56 -13.59 -7.98
N THR A 152 22.47 -12.79 -8.05
CA THR A 152 21.60 -12.57 -6.92
C THR A 152 20.73 -13.80 -6.68
N LYS A 153 20.87 -14.41 -5.50
CA LYS A 153 20.07 -15.58 -5.14
C LYS A 153 18.68 -15.15 -4.72
N VAL A 154 17.69 -15.53 -5.52
CA VAL A 154 16.28 -15.37 -5.19
C VAL A 154 15.88 -16.47 -4.19
N ILE A 155 15.28 -16.06 -3.07
CA ILE A 155 14.76 -16.93 -2.02
C ILE A 155 13.31 -17.26 -2.31
N SER A 156 12.51 -16.23 -2.68
CA SER A 156 11.12 -16.35 -3.08
C SER A 156 10.87 -15.56 -4.36
N GLY A 157 10.08 -16.11 -5.28
CA GLY A 157 9.74 -15.54 -6.57
C GLY A 157 10.17 -16.41 -7.74
N GLU A 158 9.51 -16.23 -8.89
CA GLU A 158 9.82 -16.94 -10.14
C GLU A 158 10.94 -16.22 -10.89
N VAL A 159 11.93 -16.99 -11.36
CA VAL A 159 13.10 -16.50 -12.13
C VAL A 159 13.22 -17.23 -13.44
N ASN A 160 13.40 -16.49 -14.53
CA ASN A 160 13.63 -17.10 -15.83
C ASN A 160 15.12 -17.38 -16.10
N SER A 161 15.42 -18.02 -17.24
CA SER A 161 16.78 -18.39 -17.63
C SER A 161 17.74 -17.21 -17.81
N SER A 162 17.24 -15.99 -17.99
CA SER A 162 18.06 -14.77 -18.07
C SER A 162 18.26 -14.08 -16.73
N GLY A 163 17.70 -14.62 -15.64
CA GLY A 163 17.78 -14.03 -14.29
C GLY A 163 16.78 -12.89 -14.05
N LYS A 164 15.81 -12.70 -14.94
CA LYS A 164 14.69 -11.77 -14.69
C LYS A 164 13.71 -12.39 -13.71
N ILE A 165 13.14 -11.56 -12.85
CA ILE A 165 12.20 -11.95 -11.81
C ILE A 165 10.78 -11.58 -12.26
N PHE A 166 9.84 -12.48 -12.09
CA PHE A 166 8.42 -12.23 -12.35
C PHE A 166 7.81 -11.42 -11.21
N ASN A 167 7.02 -10.40 -11.55
CA ASN A 167 6.41 -9.44 -10.62
C ASN A 167 4.90 -9.36 -10.85
N GLY A 168 4.24 -10.51 -10.94
CA GLY A 168 2.78 -10.56 -10.97
C GLY A 168 2.19 -10.07 -9.65
N VAL A 169 0.96 -9.56 -9.69
CA VAL A 169 0.28 -9.11 -8.47
C VAL A 169 0.08 -10.28 -7.51
N GLY A 170 0.32 -10.04 -6.22
CA GLY A 170 0.34 -11.06 -5.18
C GLY A 170 1.69 -11.75 -4.99
N GLU A 171 2.65 -11.55 -5.91
CA GLU A 171 3.98 -12.14 -5.74
C GLU A 171 4.73 -11.49 -4.58
N LYS A 172 5.27 -12.35 -3.70
CA LYS A 172 6.20 -11.98 -2.64
C LYS A 172 7.60 -12.36 -3.08
N ILE A 173 8.40 -11.36 -3.36
CA ILE A 173 9.73 -11.52 -3.91
C ILE A 173 10.75 -11.22 -2.84
N GLU A 174 11.67 -12.15 -2.64
CA GLU A 174 12.75 -12.04 -1.67
C GLU A 174 14.08 -12.52 -2.27
N VAL A 175 15.13 -11.74 -2.04
CA VAL A 175 16.52 -12.09 -2.36
C VAL A 175 17.36 -12.06 -1.09
N ARG A 176 18.49 -12.76 -1.09
CA ARG A 176 19.40 -12.68 0.05
C ARG A 176 19.87 -11.23 0.27
N ARG A 177 19.70 -10.71 1.50
CA ARG A 177 20.02 -9.31 1.81
C ARG A 177 21.47 -8.95 1.48
N TRP A 178 22.44 -9.83 1.73
CA TRP A 178 23.86 -9.58 1.45
C TRP A 178 24.25 -9.71 -0.03
N ASP A 179 23.32 -10.12 -0.91
CA ASP A 179 23.48 -10.04 -2.36
C ASP A 179 22.98 -8.70 -2.92
N VAL A 180 22.35 -7.87 -2.08
CA VAL A 180 21.91 -6.54 -2.44
C VAL A 180 23.02 -5.54 -2.14
N ASP A 181 23.40 -4.73 -3.12
CA ASP A 181 24.45 -3.73 -2.98
C ASP A 181 24.02 -2.60 -2.01
N ASP A 182 24.76 -2.48 -0.92
CA ASP A 182 24.54 -1.48 0.13
C ASP A 182 25.29 -0.15 -0.13
N ASN A 183 26.18 -0.11 -1.13
CA ASN A 183 26.85 1.11 -1.50
C ASN A 183 25.95 2.02 -2.34
N ARG A 184 25.50 3.12 -1.75
CA ARG A 184 24.62 4.10 -2.41
C ARG A 184 25.24 4.81 -3.62
N ASP A 185 26.55 4.83 -3.74
CA ASP A 185 27.26 5.49 -4.86
C ASP A 185 27.38 4.59 -6.09
N ASN A 186 27.05 3.30 -5.96
CA ASN A 186 26.87 2.40 -7.09
C ASN A 186 25.48 2.59 -7.69
N HIS A 187 25.37 3.32 -8.79
CA HIS A 187 24.07 3.74 -9.35
C HIS A 187 23.28 2.57 -9.98
N CYS A 188 23.95 1.71 -10.75
CA CYS A 188 23.37 0.51 -11.35
C CYS A 188 24.03 -0.71 -10.71
N SER A 189 23.35 -1.39 -9.80
CA SER A 189 23.90 -2.53 -9.07
C SER A 189 22.83 -3.53 -8.65
N PHE A 190 23.24 -4.53 -7.88
CA PHE A 190 22.46 -5.71 -7.51
C PHE A 190 21.39 -5.38 -6.47
N GLY A 191 20.24 -6.05 -6.59
CA GLY A 191 19.13 -5.96 -5.65
C GLY A 191 17.78 -5.75 -6.32
N LEU A 192 16.74 -5.84 -5.53
CA LEU A 192 15.39 -5.49 -5.96
C LEU A 192 15.25 -3.96 -5.93
N HIS A 193 14.84 -3.37 -7.05
CA HIS A 193 14.68 -1.91 -7.17
C HIS A 193 13.21 -1.55 -7.16
N ALA A 194 12.87 -0.54 -6.36
CA ALA A 194 11.61 0.16 -6.38
C ALA A 194 11.87 1.66 -6.24
N GLY A 195 10.91 2.51 -6.52
CA GLY A 195 11.14 3.94 -6.46
C GLY A 195 9.88 4.79 -6.50
N SER A 196 10.06 6.08 -6.74
CA SER A 196 8.96 7.01 -7.01
C SER A 196 8.24 6.62 -8.31
N LEU A 197 7.03 7.13 -8.49
CA LEU A 197 6.27 6.90 -9.72
C LEU A 197 7.01 7.38 -10.96
N ASP A 198 7.62 8.57 -10.88
CA ASP A 198 8.38 9.15 -11.99
C ASP A 198 9.58 8.27 -12.38
N TYR A 199 10.30 7.75 -11.37
CA TYR A 199 11.39 6.81 -11.62
C TYR A 199 10.88 5.52 -12.26
N ALA A 200 9.81 4.93 -11.73
CA ALA A 200 9.26 3.69 -12.24
C ALA A 200 8.74 3.82 -13.67
N ARG A 201 8.05 4.92 -13.99
CA ARG A 201 7.58 5.24 -15.35
C ARG A 201 8.73 5.42 -16.33
N GLY A 202 9.79 6.14 -15.92
CA GLY A 202 10.97 6.35 -16.77
C GLY A 202 11.75 5.07 -17.06
N PHE A 203 11.62 4.05 -16.21
CA PHE A 203 12.30 2.76 -16.35
C PHE A 203 11.41 1.66 -16.94
N SER A 204 10.10 1.83 -16.94
CA SER A 204 9.13 0.85 -17.44
C SER A 204 9.22 0.66 -18.95
N GLN A 205 9.02 -0.57 -19.42
CA GLN A 205 8.88 -0.95 -20.84
C GLN A 205 7.48 -1.54 -21.13
N GLY A 206 6.48 -1.18 -20.32
CA GLY A 206 5.09 -1.59 -20.52
C GLY A 206 4.22 -1.45 -19.29
N THR A 207 4.62 -1.98 -18.16
CA THR A 207 3.80 -2.02 -16.96
C THR A 207 4.49 -1.34 -15.78
N VAL A 208 3.73 -0.61 -14.97
CA VAL A 208 4.15 -0.14 -13.64
C VAL A 208 3.29 -0.83 -12.60
N VAL A 209 3.91 -1.35 -11.56
CA VAL A 209 3.21 -1.96 -10.42
C VAL A 209 3.48 -1.19 -9.13
N VAL A 210 2.54 -1.30 -8.21
CA VAL A 210 2.70 -0.84 -6.82
C VAL A 210 3.28 -1.99 -6.02
N VAL A 211 4.31 -1.71 -5.24
CA VAL A 211 4.96 -2.68 -4.36
C VAL A 211 4.89 -2.22 -2.91
N LYS A 212 4.59 -3.15 -2.00
CA LYS A 212 4.60 -2.94 -0.56
C LYS A 212 5.94 -3.38 0.00
N ILE A 213 6.61 -2.48 0.71
CA ILE A 213 7.96 -2.66 1.21
C ILE A 213 7.97 -2.51 2.73
N ASN A 214 8.46 -3.51 3.43
CA ASN A 214 8.75 -3.37 4.85
C ASN A 214 10.05 -2.56 5.04
N PRO A 215 10.09 -1.50 5.85
CA PRO A 215 11.30 -0.68 6.04
C PRO A 215 12.50 -1.48 6.56
N LYS A 216 12.30 -2.62 7.23
CA LYS A 216 13.38 -3.52 7.63
C LYS A 216 14.17 -4.09 6.44
N ASP A 217 13.54 -4.21 5.27
CA ASP A 217 14.11 -4.84 4.08
C ASP A 217 14.82 -3.85 3.14
N VAL A 218 14.80 -2.56 3.46
CA VAL A 218 15.56 -1.54 2.73
C VAL A 218 17.07 -1.73 3.00
N VAL A 219 17.85 -1.74 1.92
CA VAL A 219 19.30 -1.95 1.97
C VAL A 219 20.07 -0.68 1.64
N SER A 220 19.71 0.01 0.55
CA SER A 220 20.33 1.30 0.21
C SER A 220 19.39 2.18 -0.62
N VAL A 221 19.66 3.50 -0.56
CA VAL A 221 19.02 4.49 -1.41
C VAL A 221 20.07 5.16 -2.24
N PRO A 222 20.24 4.75 -3.52
CA PRO A 222 21.26 5.32 -4.40
C PRO A 222 21.18 6.84 -4.52
N SER A 223 22.33 7.48 -4.54
CA SER A 223 22.45 8.95 -4.59
C SER A 223 22.09 9.54 -5.96
N ASP A 224 22.09 8.71 -7.01
CA ASP A 224 21.60 9.11 -8.33
C ASP A 224 20.07 9.29 -8.34
N CYS A 225 19.54 9.80 -9.45
CA CYS A 225 18.09 10.02 -9.62
C CYS A 225 17.44 10.80 -8.45
N LYS A 226 18.21 11.66 -7.76
CA LYS A 226 17.73 12.46 -6.60
C LYS A 226 17.14 11.59 -5.49
N CYS A 227 17.73 10.44 -5.19
CA CYS A 227 17.24 9.50 -4.20
C CYS A 227 15.80 8.96 -4.45
N GLN A 228 15.38 8.91 -5.72
CA GLN A 228 14.02 8.45 -6.09
C GLN A 228 13.88 6.94 -6.18
N LYS A 229 14.95 6.18 -6.00
CA LYS A 229 14.93 4.72 -5.99
C LYS A 229 15.49 4.18 -4.69
N CYS A 230 15.04 3.00 -4.30
CA CYS A 230 15.65 2.22 -3.22
C CYS A 230 15.97 0.81 -3.69
N ARG A 231 16.99 0.21 -3.09
CA ARG A 231 17.29 -1.21 -3.19
C ARG A 231 16.79 -1.89 -1.94
N VAL A 232 16.08 -2.98 -2.15
CA VAL A 232 15.48 -3.75 -1.07
C VAL A 232 15.79 -5.23 -1.22
N SER A 233 15.74 -5.97 -0.13
CA SER A 233 15.88 -7.42 -0.15
C SER A 233 14.55 -8.14 -0.35
N ALA A 234 13.41 -7.49 -0.07
CA ALA A 234 12.08 -8.06 -0.27
C ALA A 234 11.02 -6.99 -0.53
N TYR A 235 9.98 -7.38 -1.24
CA TYR A 235 8.72 -6.64 -1.39
C TYR A 235 7.58 -7.59 -1.81
N GLU A 236 6.36 -7.10 -1.67
CA GLU A 236 5.14 -7.72 -2.20
C GLU A 236 4.56 -6.84 -3.30
N VAL A 237 4.17 -7.43 -4.43
CA VAL A 237 3.49 -6.73 -5.52
C VAL A 237 1.99 -6.66 -5.18
N VAL A 238 1.47 -5.47 -4.91
CA VAL A 238 0.09 -5.32 -4.43
C VAL A 238 -0.92 -4.95 -5.51
N SER A 239 -0.49 -4.22 -6.54
CA SER A 239 -1.39 -3.86 -7.65
C SER A 239 -0.63 -3.46 -8.92
N VAL A 240 -1.32 -3.44 -10.05
CA VAL A 240 -0.88 -2.65 -11.21
C VAL A 240 -1.20 -1.18 -10.93
N PHE A 241 -0.32 -0.31 -11.36
CA PHE A 241 -0.54 1.12 -11.28
C PHE A 241 -1.60 1.55 -12.31
N GLU A 242 -2.72 2.06 -11.84
CA GLU A 242 -3.77 2.65 -12.66
C GLU A 242 -3.83 4.16 -12.45
N GLN A 243 -3.67 4.60 -11.20
CA GLN A 243 -3.63 6.01 -10.82
C GLN A 243 -2.70 6.22 -9.61
N GLU A 244 -2.22 7.43 -9.40
CA GLU A 244 -1.35 7.75 -8.26
C GLU A 244 -2.11 7.60 -6.94
N ILE A 245 -1.55 6.79 -6.02
CA ILE A 245 -2.11 6.61 -4.68
C ILE A 245 -1.66 7.81 -3.84
N THR A 246 -2.56 8.76 -3.64
CA THR A 246 -2.31 9.98 -2.87
C THR A 246 -3.03 9.98 -1.52
N ALA A 247 -3.96 9.06 -1.33
CA ALA A 247 -4.74 8.93 -0.10
C ALA A 247 -4.34 7.69 0.72
N PRO A 248 -4.56 7.69 2.04
CA PRO A 248 -4.39 6.50 2.85
C PRO A 248 -5.36 5.39 2.44
N VAL A 249 -4.92 4.15 2.60
CA VAL A 249 -5.65 2.94 2.20
C VAL A 249 -6.68 2.51 3.26
N VAL A 250 -6.73 3.18 4.41
CA VAL A 250 -7.65 2.90 5.52
C VAL A 250 -8.34 4.18 5.99
N ASP A 251 -9.57 4.06 6.48
CA ASP A 251 -10.31 5.14 7.11
C ASP A 251 -9.80 5.44 8.54
N ALA A 252 -10.44 6.42 9.20
CA ALA A 252 -10.07 6.83 10.56
C ALA A 252 -10.26 5.72 11.62
N ASP A 253 -11.08 4.73 11.34
CA ASP A 253 -11.39 3.59 12.21
C ASP A 253 -10.53 2.35 11.87
N ASN A 254 -9.55 2.51 10.99
CA ASN A 254 -8.63 1.46 10.54
C ASN A 254 -9.30 0.38 9.64
N ASN A 255 -10.48 0.70 9.07
CA ASN A 255 -11.11 -0.17 8.09
C ASN A 255 -10.54 0.16 6.70
N PRO A 256 -10.36 -0.85 5.83
CA PRO A 256 -10.04 -0.60 4.43
C PRO A 256 -11.10 0.33 3.84
N ILE A 257 -10.69 1.40 3.19
CA ILE A 257 -11.62 2.23 2.41
C ILE A 257 -12.12 1.33 1.28
N GLU A 258 -13.37 0.88 1.38
CA GLU A 258 -14.00 0.10 0.32
C GLU A 258 -14.17 1.03 -0.89
N ASP A 259 -13.30 0.83 -1.87
CA ASP A 259 -13.45 1.43 -3.19
C ASP A 259 -14.79 0.97 -3.80
N GLU A 260 -15.46 1.81 -4.59
CA GLU A 260 -16.72 1.49 -5.29
C GLU A 260 -16.60 0.29 -6.27
N SER A 261 -15.52 -0.49 -6.15
CA SER A 261 -15.20 -1.66 -7.00
C SER A 261 -15.98 -2.94 -6.65
N ASN A 262 -16.89 -2.94 -5.67
CA ASN A 262 -17.68 -4.15 -5.33
C ASN A 262 -18.58 -4.62 -6.50
N ALA A 263 -19.06 -3.71 -7.35
CA ALA A 263 -19.78 -4.09 -8.57
C ALA A 263 -18.86 -4.81 -9.58
N SER A 264 -17.64 -4.34 -9.74
CA SER A 264 -16.64 -4.96 -10.63
C SER A 264 -16.12 -6.30 -10.09
N ARG A 265 -16.14 -6.49 -8.75
CA ARG A 265 -15.74 -7.76 -8.11
C ARG A 265 -16.76 -8.87 -8.39
N SER A 266 -18.05 -8.59 -8.26
CA SER A 266 -19.11 -9.57 -8.54
C SER A 266 -19.08 -9.99 -10.02
N GLU A 267 -19.01 -9.04 -10.93
CA GLU A 267 -18.93 -9.29 -12.37
C GLU A 267 -17.67 -10.11 -12.75
N PHE A 268 -16.58 -9.90 -12.04
CA PHE A 268 -15.37 -10.68 -12.25
C PHE A 268 -15.48 -12.11 -11.76
N ILE A 269 -16.05 -12.33 -10.58
CA ILE A 269 -16.30 -13.67 -10.04
C ILE A 269 -17.12 -14.47 -11.05
N ASP A 270 -18.18 -13.88 -11.61
CA ASP A 270 -19.03 -14.51 -12.62
C ASP A 270 -18.25 -14.88 -13.89
N ARG A 271 -17.33 -14.02 -14.33
CA ARG A 271 -16.48 -14.28 -15.51
C ARG A 271 -15.48 -15.40 -15.27
N VAL A 272 -14.88 -15.47 -14.07
CA VAL A 272 -13.99 -16.56 -13.69
C VAL A 272 -14.76 -17.86 -13.59
N ALA A 273 -15.94 -17.86 -12.96
CA ALA A 273 -16.83 -19.03 -12.88
C ALA A 273 -17.16 -19.57 -14.26
N LYS A 274 -17.60 -18.71 -15.17
CA LYS A 274 -17.91 -19.08 -16.56
C LYS A 274 -16.71 -19.68 -17.29
N TYR A 275 -15.52 -19.14 -17.06
CA TYR A 275 -14.28 -19.68 -17.65
C TYR A 275 -14.00 -21.09 -17.13
N LEU A 276 -14.06 -21.31 -15.81
CA LEU A 276 -13.79 -22.60 -15.18
C LEU A 276 -14.84 -23.64 -15.62
N ASN A 277 -16.12 -23.28 -15.64
CA ASN A 277 -17.20 -24.13 -16.14
C ASN A 277 -16.96 -24.56 -17.60
N THR A 278 -16.58 -23.60 -18.47
CA THR A 278 -16.26 -23.92 -19.86
C THR A 278 -15.08 -24.89 -20.00
N LYS A 279 -14.11 -24.84 -19.07
CA LYS A 279 -12.98 -25.78 -19.06
C LYS A 279 -13.41 -27.17 -18.65
N ALA A 280 -14.23 -27.29 -17.64
CA ALA A 280 -14.75 -28.56 -17.19
C ALA A 280 -15.68 -29.21 -18.24
N GLU A 281 -16.60 -28.48 -18.87
CA GLU A 281 -17.40 -28.96 -19.99
C GLU A 281 -16.55 -29.53 -21.15
N LYS A 282 -15.31 -29.05 -21.29
CA LYS A 282 -14.31 -29.56 -22.25
C LYS A 282 -13.50 -30.74 -21.71
N GLY A 283 -13.83 -31.27 -20.54
CA GLY A 283 -13.22 -32.44 -19.95
C GLY A 283 -11.85 -32.16 -19.25
N PHE A 284 -11.63 -30.94 -18.79
CA PHE A 284 -10.46 -30.64 -17.96
C PHE A 284 -10.79 -30.89 -16.49
N ASP A 285 -9.99 -31.69 -15.80
CA ASP A 285 -10.13 -31.96 -14.36
C ASP A 285 -9.49 -30.87 -13.49
N GLN A 286 -8.59 -30.06 -14.08
CA GLN A 286 -7.85 -29.01 -13.39
C GLN A 286 -7.44 -27.88 -14.32
N VAL A 287 -7.27 -26.70 -13.76
CA VAL A 287 -6.76 -25.51 -14.48
C VAL A 287 -5.67 -24.84 -13.64
N SER A 288 -4.52 -24.57 -14.24
CA SER A 288 -3.47 -23.84 -13.51
C SER A 288 -3.88 -22.39 -13.27
N VAL A 289 -3.57 -21.85 -12.09
CA VAL A 289 -3.78 -20.44 -11.73
C VAL A 289 -3.10 -19.52 -12.77
N ARG A 290 -1.96 -19.94 -13.33
CA ARG A 290 -1.29 -19.23 -14.43
C ARG A 290 -2.16 -19.15 -15.69
N SER A 291 -2.90 -20.21 -16.02
CA SER A 291 -3.81 -20.23 -17.17
C SER A 291 -5.00 -19.30 -16.96
N ILE A 292 -5.53 -19.26 -15.74
CA ILE A 292 -6.60 -18.33 -15.36
C ILE A 292 -6.10 -16.89 -15.48
N ARG A 293 -4.93 -16.59 -14.89
CA ARG A 293 -4.29 -15.27 -14.98
C ARG A 293 -4.12 -14.80 -16.42
N ASN A 294 -3.57 -15.65 -17.27
CA ASN A 294 -3.35 -15.31 -18.69
C ASN A 294 -4.65 -15.09 -19.46
N SER A 295 -5.73 -15.76 -19.09
CA SER A 295 -7.05 -15.62 -19.74
C SER A 295 -7.75 -14.32 -19.39
N PHE A 296 -7.39 -13.71 -18.25
CA PHE A 296 -7.96 -12.45 -17.74
C PHE A 296 -6.98 -11.27 -17.73
N SER A 297 -5.76 -11.43 -18.27
CA SER A 297 -4.83 -10.33 -18.53
C SER A 297 -5.30 -9.56 -19.79
N PRO A 298 -5.35 -8.23 -19.80
CA PRO A 298 -4.82 -7.25 -18.83
C PRO A 298 -5.85 -6.80 -17.78
N GLU A 299 -7.07 -7.30 -17.77
CA GLU A 299 -8.15 -6.83 -16.89
C GLU A 299 -7.95 -7.25 -15.43
N TYR A 300 -7.07 -8.24 -15.18
CA TYR A 300 -6.83 -8.76 -13.85
C TYR A 300 -5.36 -8.91 -13.48
N PRO A 301 -4.84 -7.89 -12.80
CA PRO A 301 -3.50 -7.96 -12.25
C PRO A 301 -3.41 -8.67 -10.89
N TYR A 302 -4.50 -9.23 -10.32
CA TYR A 302 -4.53 -9.64 -8.91
C TYR A 302 -4.67 -11.15 -8.74
N LEU A 303 -3.57 -11.86 -8.50
CA LEU A 303 -3.60 -13.30 -8.20
C LEU A 303 -4.49 -13.61 -6.98
N ASN A 304 -4.35 -12.83 -5.92
CA ASN A 304 -5.16 -13.00 -4.71
C ASN A 304 -6.65 -12.81 -4.99
N ARG A 305 -7.05 -11.85 -5.82
CA ARG A 305 -8.45 -11.68 -6.22
C ARG A 305 -8.97 -12.83 -7.06
N VAL A 306 -8.13 -13.46 -7.87
CA VAL A 306 -8.50 -14.70 -8.60
C VAL A 306 -8.72 -15.84 -7.62
N LEU A 307 -7.83 -16.02 -6.64
CA LEU A 307 -7.96 -17.04 -5.61
C LEU A 307 -9.17 -16.77 -4.70
N ASP A 308 -9.37 -15.52 -4.26
CA ASP A 308 -10.53 -15.11 -3.47
C ASP A 308 -11.85 -15.29 -4.25
N ALA A 309 -11.84 -14.99 -5.56
CA ALA A 309 -12.99 -15.23 -6.43
C ALA A 309 -13.31 -16.71 -6.53
N ILE A 310 -12.30 -17.55 -6.72
CA ILE A 310 -12.46 -19.02 -6.80
C ILE A 310 -12.95 -19.58 -5.47
N ASP A 311 -12.39 -19.15 -4.36
CA ASP A 311 -12.79 -19.57 -3.00
C ASP A 311 -14.24 -19.16 -2.71
N SER A 312 -14.65 -17.97 -3.14
CA SER A 312 -16.03 -17.48 -2.97
C SER A 312 -17.08 -18.25 -3.78
N LEU A 313 -16.67 -18.97 -4.83
CA LEU A 313 -17.57 -19.78 -5.65
C LEU A 313 -17.96 -21.11 -4.96
N GLY A 314 -17.21 -21.57 -3.96
CA GLY A 314 -17.52 -22.76 -3.16
C GLY A 314 -17.50 -24.11 -3.89
N HIS A 315 -17.30 -24.13 -5.21
CA HIS A 315 -17.35 -25.33 -6.07
C HIS A 315 -15.98 -25.70 -6.67
N PHE A 316 -14.97 -24.90 -6.40
CA PHE A 316 -13.63 -25.08 -6.91
C PHE A 316 -12.64 -25.14 -5.75
N TRP A 317 -11.67 -26.03 -5.85
CA TRP A 317 -10.65 -26.22 -4.84
C TRP A 317 -9.32 -25.73 -5.34
N VAL A 318 -8.64 -24.91 -4.55
CA VAL A 318 -7.25 -24.55 -4.83
C VAL A 318 -6.37 -25.59 -4.14
N ASP A 319 -5.48 -26.25 -4.88
CA ASP A 319 -4.52 -27.17 -4.30
C ASP A 319 -3.62 -26.40 -3.31
N SER A 320 -3.74 -26.77 -2.03
CA SER A 320 -3.14 -26.03 -0.92
C SER A 320 -1.63 -26.25 -0.79
N GLU A 321 -1.05 -27.29 -1.40
CA GLU A 321 0.39 -27.52 -1.31
C GLU A 321 1.22 -26.58 -2.17
N ASP A 322 0.69 -26.17 -3.33
CA ASP A 322 1.40 -25.29 -4.26
C ASP A 322 0.66 -23.98 -4.63
N GLY A 323 -0.65 -23.86 -4.35
CA GLY A 323 -1.48 -22.69 -4.71
C GLY A 323 -1.53 -22.39 -6.21
N LYS A 324 -1.17 -23.36 -7.07
CA LYS A 324 -0.96 -23.17 -8.49
C LYS A 324 -2.00 -23.84 -9.38
N ILE A 325 -2.84 -24.69 -8.81
CA ILE A 325 -3.82 -25.50 -9.53
C ILE A 325 -5.21 -25.32 -8.91
N VAL A 326 -6.21 -25.15 -9.77
CA VAL A 326 -7.62 -25.16 -9.39
C VAL A 326 -8.22 -26.47 -9.87
N LEU A 327 -8.72 -27.28 -8.93
CA LEU A 327 -9.42 -28.51 -9.24
C LEU A 327 -10.87 -28.20 -9.59
N LEU A 328 -11.38 -28.80 -10.63
CA LEU A 328 -12.76 -28.69 -11.08
C LEU A 328 -13.55 -29.88 -10.52
N SER A 329 -14.55 -29.66 -9.68
CA SER A 329 -15.37 -30.74 -9.09
C SER A 329 -16.51 -31.15 -10.03
N ASP A 330 -16.81 -32.45 -10.09
CA ASP A 330 -17.90 -33.00 -10.92
C ASP A 330 -19.31 -32.59 -10.44
N ASP A 331 -19.47 -32.12 -9.18
CA ASP A 331 -20.78 -31.96 -8.54
C ASP A 331 -21.32 -30.51 -8.59
N GLY A 332 -20.62 -29.54 -9.17
CA GLY A 332 -20.91 -28.12 -9.03
C GLY A 332 -21.63 -27.43 -10.19
N TYR A 333 -22.01 -28.16 -11.25
CA TYR A 333 -22.40 -27.54 -12.54
C TYR A 333 -23.87 -27.17 -12.71
N SER A 334 -24.78 -27.62 -11.85
CA SER A 334 -26.21 -27.50 -12.12
C SER A 334 -26.87 -26.20 -11.65
N ASP A 335 -26.24 -25.41 -10.81
CA ASP A 335 -26.90 -24.29 -10.12
C ASP A 335 -26.57 -22.88 -10.65
N TYR A 336 -25.74 -22.77 -11.70
CA TYR A 336 -25.34 -21.49 -12.30
C TYR A 336 -25.66 -21.35 -13.80
N LEU A 337 -26.67 -22.08 -14.27
CA LEU A 337 -27.24 -21.86 -15.61
C LEU A 337 -28.58 -21.13 -15.55
#